data_1968cf51d12e87bf407a72a01f109339
#
_entry.id   1968cf51d12e87bf407a72a01f109339
#
_cell.length_a   1.000
_cell.length_b   1.000
_cell.length_c   1.000
_cell.angle_alpha   90.00
_cell.angle_beta   90.00
_cell.angle_gamma   90.00
#
_symmetry.space_group_name_H-M   'P 1'
#
loop_
_entity.id
_entity.type
_entity.pdbx_description
1 polymer ?
#
loop_
_entity_poly.entity_id
_entity_poly.type
_entity_poly.pdbx_seq_one_letter_code
_entity_poly.pdbx_strand_id
1 'polypeptide(L)'
;MSRTRILVVDDDPIARELLRGMLERAGHEVREAADGRAGLRDLYAATPDLVILDVEMPELDGWATLERIRDLSDVPVLMLTARETELERVRGLQGGADDYVVKPFGHQELVARVQALLRRSGGRAEEQQTYADALVKIDHAQRAVSYSDRDVQLTPLEFKLLAAFVRHPNQVLSREQLLELVWGDSLGVSPEQVKLYVGYLRRKLDPATPQSTPIETVRGFGYRYRRPS
;
A
#
# COMPACT_ATOMS: atom_id res chain seq x y z
N MET A 1 -6.90 20.52 -14.90
CA MET A 1 -6.45 19.36 -14.09
C MET A 1 -7.30 19.32 -12.84
N SER A 2 -8.00 18.23 -12.55
CA SER A 2 -8.77 18.10 -11.31
C SER A 2 -7.79 18.08 -10.12
N ARG A 3 -8.14 18.80 -9.05
CA ARG A 3 -7.36 18.75 -7.82
C ARG A 3 -7.46 17.36 -7.21
N THR A 4 -6.35 16.83 -6.73
CA THR A 4 -6.32 15.55 -6.01
C THR A 4 -7.01 15.69 -4.67
N ARG A 5 -7.92 14.78 -4.35
CA ARG A 5 -8.74 14.78 -3.14
C ARG A 5 -8.12 13.87 -2.07
N ILE A 6 -7.85 14.44 -0.91
CA ILE A 6 -7.27 13.74 0.23
C ILE A 6 -8.27 13.73 1.37
N LEU A 7 -8.52 12.56 1.95
CA LEU A 7 -9.30 12.42 3.17
C LEU A 7 -8.34 12.31 4.36
N VAL A 8 -8.49 13.19 5.33
CA VAL A 8 -7.76 13.17 6.62
C VAL A 8 -8.68 12.65 7.71
N VAL A 9 -8.28 11.58 8.38
CA VAL A 9 -9.02 10.95 9.48
C VAL A 9 -8.14 10.97 10.73
N ASP A 10 -8.50 11.79 11.70
CA ASP A 10 -7.78 11.97 12.98
C ASP A 10 -8.79 12.52 13.99
N ASP A 11 -8.77 12.11 15.24
CA ASP A 11 -9.74 12.60 16.25
C ASP A 11 -9.35 13.97 16.83
N ASP A 12 -8.06 14.35 16.73
CA ASP A 12 -7.59 15.67 17.17
C ASP A 12 -7.93 16.76 16.14
N PRO A 13 -8.80 17.74 16.46
CA PRO A 13 -9.15 18.82 15.54
C PRO A 13 -7.97 19.71 15.18
N ILE A 14 -6.97 19.85 16.07
CA ILE A 14 -5.77 20.66 15.81
C ILE A 14 -4.89 19.96 14.78
N ALA A 15 -4.71 18.65 14.94
CA ALA A 15 -3.98 17.84 13.96
C ALA A 15 -4.63 17.88 12.57
N ARG A 16 -5.97 17.74 12.50
CA ARG A 16 -6.70 17.85 11.22
C ARG A 16 -6.52 19.21 10.57
N GLU A 17 -6.67 20.31 11.32
CA GLU A 17 -6.48 21.68 10.79
C GLU A 17 -5.06 21.88 10.27
N LEU A 18 -4.05 21.41 11.01
CA LEU A 18 -2.65 21.49 10.60
C LEU A 18 -2.40 20.71 9.30
N LEU A 19 -2.85 19.46 9.23
CA LEU A 19 -2.74 18.59 8.05
C LEU A 19 -3.45 19.23 6.85
N ARG A 20 -4.68 19.71 7.02
CA ARG A 20 -5.41 20.42 5.97
C ARG A 20 -4.61 21.59 5.44
N GLY A 21 -4.12 22.47 6.31
CA GLY A 21 -3.35 23.63 5.90
C GLY A 21 -2.05 23.29 5.15
N MET A 22 -1.38 22.16 5.51
CA MET A 22 -0.20 21.67 4.80
C MET A 22 -0.55 21.17 3.39
N LEU A 23 -1.61 20.39 3.27
CA LEU A 23 -2.01 19.73 2.01
C LEU A 23 -2.66 20.71 1.03
N GLU A 24 -3.47 21.65 1.51
CA GLU A 24 -4.06 22.70 0.67
C GLU A 24 -2.99 23.61 0.08
N ARG A 25 -1.95 23.96 0.87
CA ARG A 25 -0.78 24.70 0.35
C ARG A 25 -0.01 23.92 -0.71
N ALA A 26 -0.03 22.59 -0.64
CA ALA A 26 0.54 21.71 -1.66
C ALA A 26 -0.36 21.53 -2.89
N GLY A 27 -1.56 22.14 -2.92
CA GLY A 27 -2.47 22.17 -4.07
C GLY A 27 -3.53 21.06 -4.06
N HIS A 28 -3.70 20.34 -2.97
CA HIS A 28 -4.70 19.29 -2.83
C HIS A 28 -6.04 19.84 -2.29
N GLU A 29 -7.13 19.14 -2.58
CA GLU A 29 -8.42 19.32 -1.92
C GLU A 29 -8.50 18.39 -0.72
N VAL A 30 -8.86 18.92 0.46
CA VAL A 30 -8.86 18.14 1.70
C VAL A 30 -10.25 18.03 2.27
N ARG A 31 -10.64 16.81 2.64
CA ARG A 31 -11.81 16.49 3.46
C ARG A 31 -11.33 15.96 4.79
N GLU A 32 -12.11 16.20 5.84
CA GLU A 32 -11.78 15.83 7.21
C GLU A 32 -12.84 14.91 7.80
N ALA A 33 -12.41 13.93 8.57
CA ALA A 33 -13.26 13.07 9.37
C ALA A 33 -12.68 12.99 10.79
N ALA A 34 -13.55 13.08 11.81
CA ALA A 34 -13.14 13.14 13.20
C ALA A 34 -12.99 11.75 13.86
N ASP A 35 -13.34 10.70 13.17
CA ASP A 35 -13.26 9.32 13.65
C ASP A 35 -13.25 8.33 12.47
N GLY A 36 -12.89 7.07 12.73
CA GLY A 36 -12.83 6.02 11.71
C GLY A 36 -14.17 5.76 11.02
N ARG A 37 -15.30 5.87 11.73
CA ARG A 37 -16.65 5.67 11.15
C ARG A 37 -17.02 6.79 10.20
N ALA A 38 -16.70 8.05 10.56
CA ALA A 38 -16.87 9.20 9.68
C ALA A 38 -15.98 9.07 8.44
N GLY A 39 -14.72 8.65 8.61
CA GLY A 39 -13.79 8.38 7.52
C GLY A 39 -14.32 7.34 6.53
N LEU A 40 -14.87 6.22 7.02
CA LEU A 40 -15.47 5.19 6.16
C LEU A 40 -16.70 5.70 5.40
N ARG A 41 -17.56 6.52 6.03
CA ARG A 41 -18.70 7.15 5.34
C ARG A 41 -18.24 8.08 4.21
N ASP A 42 -17.22 8.90 4.48
CA ASP A 42 -16.67 9.82 3.50
C ASP A 42 -15.94 9.11 2.37
N LEU A 43 -15.23 8.04 2.65
CA LEU A 43 -14.63 7.16 1.65
C LEU A 43 -15.67 6.66 0.65
N TYR A 44 -16.81 6.18 1.16
CA TYR A 44 -17.90 5.67 0.33
C TYR A 44 -18.57 6.78 -0.51
N ALA A 45 -18.79 7.96 0.08
CA ALA A 45 -19.51 9.06 -0.56
C ALA A 45 -18.69 9.81 -1.62
N ALA A 46 -17.36 9.92 -1.45
CA ALA A 46 -16.55 10.85 -2.22
C ALA A 46 -15.33 10.24 -2.93
N THR A 47 -15.03 8.97 -2.74
CA THR A 47 -13.88 8.27 -3.36
C THR A 47 -12.61 9.14 -3.42
N PRO A 48 -11.91 9.36 -2.29
CA PRO A 48 -10.68 10.16 -2.27
C PRO A 48 -9.56 9.47 -3.06
N ASP A 49 -8.58 10.24 -3.51
CA ASP A 49 -7.40 9.73 -4.20
C ASP A 49 -6.31 9.24 -3.22
N LEU A 50 -6.41 9.63 -1.93
CA LEU A 50 -5.54 9.20 -0.83
C LEU A 50 -6.25 9.41 0.49
N VAL A 51 -6.00 8.52 1.47
CA VAL A 51 -6.43 8.65 2.86
C VAL A 51 -5.20 8.85 3.75
N ILE A 52 -5.24 9.84 4.64
CA ILE A 52 -4.31 9.97 5.76
C ILE A 52 -5.09 9.58 7.01
N LEU A 53 -4.58 8.60 7.74
CA LEU A 53 -5.31 7.94 8.83
C LEU A 53 -4.47 7.88 10.10
N ASP A 54 -4.97 8.50 11.16
CA ASP A 54 -4.33 8.36 12.46
C ASP A 54 -4.55 6.96 13.04
N VAL A 55 -3.54 6.45 13.73
CA VAL A 55 -3.59 5.13 14.39
C VAL A 55 -4.36 5.22 15.70
N GLU A 56 -4.10 6.25 16.50
CA GLU A 56 -4.60 6.39 17.87
C GLU A 56 -5.92 7.19 17.90
N MET A 57 -7.03 6.53 17.56
CA MET A 57 -8.36 7.14 17.64
C MET A 57 -9.27 6.35 18.59
N PRO A 58 -10.22 7.03 19.29
CA PRO A 58 -11.20 6.37 20.14
C PRO A 58 -12.21 5.55 19.34
N GLU A 59 -12.86 4.58 19.95
CA GLU A 59 -13.90 3.69 19.43
C GLU A 59 -13.44 2.78 18.30
N LEU A 60 -13.13 3.31 17.13
CA LEU A 60 -12.60 2.60 15.97
C LEU A 60 -11.21 3.12 15.65
N ASP A 61 -10.18 2.40 16.12
CA ASP A 61 -8.79 2.76 15.90
C ASP A 61 -8.39 2.75 14.40
N GLY A 62 -7.23 3.32 14.10
CA GLY A 62 -6.75 3.40 12.72
C GLY A 62 -6.52 2.03 12.07
N TRP A 63 -6.15 1.01 12.84
CA TRP A 63 -5.93 -0.33 12.31
C TRP A 63 -7.24 -1.00 11.88
N ALA A 64 -8.25 -0.96 12.74
CA ALA A 64 -9.57 -1.49 12.42
C ALA A 64 -10.26 -0.68 11.31
N THR A 65 -9.95 0.62 11.20
CA THR A 65 -10.41 1.47 10.11
C THR A 65 -9.73 1.09 8.80
N LEU A 66 -8.42 0.87 8.80
CA LEU A 66 -7.64 0.43 7.63
C LEU A 66 -8.14 -0.90 7.08
N GLU A 67 -8.38 -1.89 7.96
CA GLU A 67 -8.92 -3.19 7.57
C GLU A 67 -10.23 -3.03 6.79
N ARG A 68 -11.17 -2.23 7.31
CA ARG A 68 -12.45 -1.95 6.64
C ARG A 68 -12.29 -1.13 5.36
N ILE A 69 -11.32 -0.20 5.30
CA ILE A 69 -10.99 0.49 4.04
C ILE A 69 -10.56 -0.53 3.00
N ARG A 70 -9.76 -1.52 3.36
CA ARG A 70 -9.27 -2.56 2.43
C ARG A 70 -10.36 -3.51 1.95
N ASP A 71 -11.39 -3.75 2.75
CA ASP A 71 -12.58 -4.49 2.31
C ASP A 71 -13.40 -3.72 1.24
N LEU A 72 -13.30 -2.39 1.24
CA LEU A 72 -14.13 -1.51 0.40
C LEU A 72 -13.37 -0.88 -0.77
N SER A 73 -12.05 -0.65 -0.64
CA SER A 73 -11.29 0.19 -1.56
C SER A 73 -9.79 -0.09 -1.51
N ASP A 74 -9.14 0.09 -2.66
CA ASP A 74 -7.69 0.10 -2.83
C ASP A 74 -7.08 1.50 -2.76
N VAL A 75 -7.78 2.47 -2.23
CA VAL A 75 -7.27 3.83 -2.07
C VAL A 75 -5.96 3.80 -1.30
N PRO A 76 -4.92 4.53 -1.73
CA PRO A 76 -3.68 4.64 -0.95
C PRO A 76 -3.96 5.17 0.45
N VAL A 77 -3.38 4.52 1.47
CA VAL A 77 -3.52 4.92 2.88
C VAL A 77 -2.14 5.20 3.47
N LEU A 78 -1.96 6.44 3.94
CA LEU A 78 -0.83 6.88 4.74
C LEU A 78 -1.23 6.86 6.22
N MET A 79 -0.60 5.99 7.00
CA MET A 79 -0.86 5.93 8.44
C MET A 79 -0.03 6.97 9.19
N LEU A 80 -0.64 7.64 10.17
CA LEU A 80 0.07 8.47 11.14
C LEU A 80 0.15 7.73 12.47
N THR A 81 1.31 7.65 13.09
CA THR A 81 1.50 6.95 14.36
C THR A 81 2.38 7.74 15.32
N ALA A 82 2.10 7.69 16.61
CA ALA A 82 2.97 8.27 17.64
C ALA A 82 4.13 7.34 18.05
N ARG A 83 4.13 6.07 17.60
CA ARG A 83 5.06 5.04 18.07
C ARG A 83 5.89 4.43 16.96
N GLU A 84 7.20 4.33 17.19
CA GLU A 84 8.17 3.62 16.33
C GLU A 84 8.32 2.13 16.68
N THR A 85 7.36 1.48 17.30
CA THR A 85 7.56 0.08 17.69
C THR A 85 7.55 -0.84 16.46
N GLU A 86 8.47 -1.80 16.44
CA GLU A 86 8.58 -2.81 15.38
C GLU A 86 7.27 -3.58 15.18
N LEU A 87 6.52 -3.79 16.26
CA LEU A 87 5.21 -4.44 16.27
C LEU A 87 4.13 -3.64 15.52
N GLU A 88 4.13 -2.32 15.63
CA GLU A 88 3.16 -1.46 14.93
C GLU A 88 3.51 -1.31 13.45
N ARG A 89 4.81 -1.25 13.14
CA ARG A 89 5.30 -1.33 11.75
C ARG A 89 4.85 -2.63 11.08
N VAL A 90 5.00 -3.77 11.78
CA VAL A 90 4.57 -5.09 11.28
C VAL A 90 3.05 -5.15 11.12
N ARG A 91 2.27 -4.61 12.07
CA ARG A 91 0.81 -4.54 11.99
C ARG A 91 0.33 -3.70 10.80
N GLY A 92 0.92 -2.51 10.60
CA GLY A 92 0.55 -1.63 9.48
C GLY A 92 0.80 -2.26 8.13
N LEU A 93 1.94 -2.91 8.00
CA LEU A 93 2.33 -3.61 6.78
C LEU A 93 1.46 -4.86 6.52
N GLN A 94 1.02 -5.57 7.57
CA GLN A 94 0.08 -6.69 7.47
C GLN A 94 -1.34 -6.23 7.13
N GLY A 95 -1.76 -5.09 7.68
CA GLY A 95 -3.08 -4.50 7.45
C GLY A 95 -3.25 -3.85 6.08
N GLY A 96 -2.19 -3.74 5.27
CA GLY A 96 -2.26 -3.20 3.91
C GLY A 96 -2.14 -1.67 3.83
N ALA A 97 -1.53 -1.00 4.81
CA ALA A 97 -1.11 0.40 4.68
C ALA A 97 -0.07 0.54 3.57
N ASP A 98 -0.14 1.62 2.79
CA ASP A 98 0.81 1.88 1.69
C ASP A 98 2.08 2.58 2.17
N ASP A 99 2.00 3.38 3.22
CA ASP A 99 3.13 4.02 3.91
C ASP A 99 2.70 4.46 5.32
N TYR A 100 3.67 4.89 6.14
CA TYR A 100 3.41 5.44 7.47
C TYR A 100 4.37 6.58 7.79
N VAL A 101 3.92 7.49 8.67
CA VAL A 101 4.70 8.61 9.18
C VAL A 101 4.62 8.61 10.70
N VAL A 102 5.76 8.76 11.35
CA VAL A 102 5.83 8.84 12.81
C VAL A 102 5.68 10.29 13.26
N LYS A 103 4.76 10.55 14.21
CA LYS A 103 4.60 11.86 14.86
C LYS A 103 5.73 12.06 15.90
N PRO A 104 6.38 13.25 15.96
CA PRO A 104 6.17 14.43 15.13
C PRO A 104 6.88 14.36 13.79
N PHE A 105 6.24 14.82 12.74
CA PHE A 105 6.78 14.84 11.36
C PHE A 105 6.91 16.25 10.81
N GLY A 106 7.84 16.43 9.87
CA GLY A 106 8.03 17.69 9.17
C GLY A 106 7.05 17.86 8.00
N HIS A 107 6.68 19.12 7.69
CA HIS A 107 5.84 19.44 6.53
C HIS A 107 6.37 18.84 5.23
N GLN A 108 7.67 18.97 4.98
CA GLN A 108 8.30 18.46 3.75
C GLN A 108 8.22 16.93 3.64
N GLU A 109 8.39 16.22 4.75
CA GLU A 109 8.29 14.77 4.80
C GLU A 109 6.87 14.30 4.44
N LEU A 110 5.86 14.87 5.11
CA LEU A 110 4.46 14.51 4.85
C LEU A 110 4.09 14.73 3.38
N VAL A 111 4.38 15.92 2.85
CA VAL A 111 4.04 16.27 1.46
C VAL A 111 4.79 15.38 0.46
N ALA A 112 6.06 15.07 0.70
CA ALA A 112 6.84 14.17 -0.15
C ALA A 112 6.24 12.76 -0.20
N ARG A 113 5.81 12.21 0.95
CA ARG A 113 5.17 10.89 1.02
C ARG A 113 3.80 10.87 0.34
N VAL A 114 2.99 11.90 0.55
CA VAL A 114 1.69 12.07 -0.12
C VAL A 114 1.88 12.10 -1.64
N GLN A 115 2.82 12.89 -2.14
CA GLN A 115 3.12 12.97 -3.57
C GLN A 115 3.62 11.64 -4.13
N ALA A 116 4.45 10.91 -3.38
CA ALA A 116 4.92 9.59 -3.77
C ALA A 116 3.77 8.57 -3.88
N LEU A 117 2.83 8.57 -2.94
CA LEU A 117 1.65 7.70 -2.98
C LEU A 117 0.72 8.05 -4.15
N LEU A 118 0.43 9.33 -4.36
CA LEU A 118 -0.41 9.81 -5.46
C LEU A 118 0.19 9.53 -6.84
N ARG A 119 1.51 9.67 -6.99
CA ARG A 119 2.20 9.32 -8.25
C ARG A 119 2.05 7.84 -8.58
N ARG A 120 2.07 6.96 -7.57
CA ARG A 120 1.88 5.50 -7.74
C ARG A 120 0.46 5.14 -8.15
N SER A 121 -0.53 5.87 -7.65
CA SER A 121 -1.93 5.66 -8.04
C SER A 121 -2.27 6.26 -9.40
N GLY A 122 -1.56 7.34 -9.82
CA GLY A 122 -1.75 8.02 -11.11
C GLY A 122 -0.97 7.42 -12.30
N GLY A 123 -0.01 6.54 -12.06
CA GLY A 123 0.86 5.92 -13.07
C GLY A 123 0.21 4.76 -13.84
N ARG A 124 -1.02 4.93 -14.32
CA ARG A 124 -1.67 4.01 -15.27
C ARG A 124 -1.32 4.40 -16.70
N ALA A 125 -0.06 4.19 -17.09
CA ALA A 125 0.32 4.22 -18.50
C ALA A 125 0.57 2.79 -18.98
N GLU A 126 -0.28 2.32 -19.90
CA GLU A 126 -0.08 1.19 -20.83
C GLU A 126 0.46 -0.13 -20.25
N GLU A 127 -0.13 -0.61 -19.18
CA GLU A 127 0.09 -1.98 -18.74
C GLU A 127 -0.77 -2.93 -19.56
N GLN A 128 -0.20 -4.03 -20.02
CA GLN A 128 -1.00 -5.15 -20.53
C GLN A 128 -2.13 -5.41 -19.53
N GLN A 129 -3.37 -5.27 -19.98
CA GLN A 129 -4.55 -5.35 -19.08
C GLN A 129 -4.63 -6.69 -18.34
N THR A 130 -3.98 -7.72 -18.87
CA THR A 130 -3.96 -9.05 -18.26
C THR A 130 -2.57 -9.70 -18.40
N TYR A 131 -2.19 -10.45 -17.36
CA TYR A 131 -1.06 -11.39 -17.40
C TYR A 131 -1.57 -12.80 -17.13
N ALA A 132 -1.03 -13.79 -17.80
CA ALA A 132 -1.30 -15.20 -17.50
C ALA A 132 -0.08 -16.07 -17.79
N ASP A 133 0.17 -17.00 -16.87
CA ASP A 133 1.04 -18.16 -17.08
C ASP A 133 0.35 -19.43 -16.53
N ALA A 134 1.09 -20.52 -16.37
CA ALA A 134 0.49 -21.78 -15.91
C ALA A 134 -0.08 -21.73 -14.49
N LEU A 135 0.37 -20.81 -13.62
CA LEU A 135 -0.04 -20.72 -12.22
C LEU A 135 -0.73 -19.40 -11.87
N VAL A 136 -0.28 -18.29 -12.45
CA VAL A 136 -0.72 -16.95 -12.07
C VAL A 136 -1.50 -16.29 -13.20
N LYS A 137 -2.68 -15.77 -12.87
CA LYS A 137 -3.44 -14.87 -13.75
C LYS A 137 -3.67 -13.57 -13.02
N ILE A 138 -3.42 -12.44 -13.69
CA ILE A 138 -3.63 -11.09 -13.14
C ILE A 138 -4.50 -10.31 -14.14
N ASP A 139 -5.58 -9.75 -13.64
CA ASP A 139 -6.34 -8.70 -14.32
C ASP A 139 -6.01 -7.37 -13.65
N HIS A 140 -5.24 -6.53 -14.36
CA HIS A 140 -4.82 -5.23 -13.83
C HIS A 140 -5.98 -4.23 -13.75
N ALA A 141 -6.99 -4.36 -14.61
CA ALA A 141 -8.14 -3.46 -14.62
C ALA A 141 -9.08 -3.74 -13.45
N GLN A 142 -9.31 -5.01 -13.14
CA GLN A 142 -10.14 -5.45 -12.03
C GLN A 142 -9.35 -5.66 -10.74
N ARG A 143 -8.02 -5.57 -10.79
CA ARG A 143 -7.09 -5.92 -9.69
C ARG A 143 -7.33 -7.33 -9.14
N ALA A 144 -7.79 -8.22 -9.99
CA ALA A 144 -8.05 -9.60 -9.66
C ALA A 144 -6.80 -10.45 -9.89
N VAL A 145 -6.56 -11.38 -8.98
CA VAL A 145 -5.47 -12.34 -9.06
C VAL A 145 -6.01 -13.73 -8.82
N SER A 146 -5.64 -14.69 -9.66
CA SER A 146 -5.79 -16.10 -9.33
C SER A 146 -4.46 -16.84 -9.37
N TYR A 147 -4.32 -17.80 -8.47
CA TYR A 147 -3.18 -18.70 -8.36
C TYR A 147 -3.66 -20.16 -8.37
N SER A 148 -3.19 -20.95 -9.34
CA SER A 148 -3.68 -22.33 -9.56
C SER A 148 -5.22 -22.38 -9.64
N ASP A 149 -5.81 -21.48 -10.44
CA ASP A 149 -7.25 -21.29 -10.64
C ASP A 149 -8.07 -20.98 -9.37
N ARG A 150 -7.43 -20.58 -8.28
CA ARG A 150 -8.04 -20.11 -7.05
C ARG A 150 -7.86 -18.60 -6.91
N ASP A 151 -8.94 -17.89 -6.65
CA ASP A 151 -8.89 -16.44 -6.41
C ASP A 151 -8.08 -16.13 -5.15
N VAL A 152 -7.21 -15.12 -5.25
CA VAL A 152 -6.33 -14.69 -4.17
C VAL A 152 -6.55 -13.22 -3.88
N GLN A 153 -6.95 -12.92 -2.65
CA GLN A 153 -7.12 -11.55 -2.18
C GLN A 153 -5.77 -10.96 -1.78
N LEU A 154 -5.28 -10.02 -2.58
CA LEU A 154 -4.05 -9.29 -2.31
C LEU A 154 -4.35 -7.86 -1.89
N THR A 155 -3.56 -7.33 -0.94
CA THR A 155 -3.55 -5.88 -0.68
C THR A 155 -2.93 -5.14 -1.87
N PRO A 156 -3.14 -3.82 -2.01
CA PRO A 156 -2.56 -3.04 -3.11
C PRO A 156 -1.04 -3.19 -3.26
N LEU A 157 -0.30 -3.27 -2.14
CA LEU A 157 1.16 -3.45 -2.17
C LEU A 157 1.57 -4.87 -2.57
N GLU A 158 0.86 -5.89 -2.09
CA GLU A 158 1.10 -7.27 -2.51
C GLU A 158 0.79 -7.47 -3.99
N PHE A 159 -0.27 -6.83 -4.49
CA PHE A 159 -0.61 -6.82 -5.91
C PHE A 159 0.51 -6.16 -6.73
N LYS A 160 1.00 -4.97 -6.34
CA LYS A 160 2.13 -4.30 -6.99
C LYS A 160 3.39 -5.14 -6.97
N LEU A 161 3.66 -5.82 -5.84
CA LEU A 161 4.82 -6.69 -5.71
C LEU A 161 4.72 -7.90 -6.65
N LEU A 162 3.56 -8.55 -6.74
CA LEU A 162 3.33 -9.64 -7.70
C LEU A 162 3.44 -9.14 -9.14
N ALA A 163 2.85 -7.98 -9.45
CA ALA A 163 2.94 -7.36 -10.77
C ALA A 163 4.40 -7.04 -11.16
N ALA A 164 5.21 -6.52 -10.21
CA ALA A 164 6.64 -6.30 -10.45
C ALA A 164 7.38 -7.61 -10.78
N PHE A 165 7.07 -8.70 -10.08
CA PHE A 165 7.68 -10.00 -10.33
C PHE A 165 7.32 -10.57 -11.71
N VAL A 166 6.04 -10.54 -12.08
CA VAL A 166 5.60 -11.13 -13.36
C VAL A 166 6.00 -10.32 -14.58
N ARG A 167 6.31 -9.01 -14.39
CA ARG A 167 6.91 -8.17 -15.45
C ARG A 167 8.38 -8.47 -15.72
N HIS A 168 9.07 -9.04 -14.74
CA HIS A 168 10.49 -9.38 -14.83
C HIS A 168 10.70 -10.89 -14.63
N PRO A 169 10.05 -11.75 -15.46
CA PRO A 169 10.09 -13.19 -15.28
C PRO A 169 11.52 -13.72 -15.44
N ASN A 170 11.89 -14.65 -14.58
CA ASN A 170 13.21 -15.29 -14.53
C ASN A 170 14.40 -14.36 -14.22
N GLN A 171 14.15 -13.06 -14.02
CA GLN A 171 15.16 -12.10 -13.60
C GLN A 171 15.29 -12.08 -12.07
N VAL A 172 16.52 -11.98 -11.58
CA VAL A 172 16.76 -11.72 -10.13
C VAL A 172 16.62 -10.22 -9.89
N LEU A 173 15.67 -9.85 -9.03
CA LEU A 173 15.48 -8.49 -8.57
C LEU A 173 16.07 -8.35 -7.17
N SER A 174 16.95 -7.37 -6.97
CA SER A 174 17.48 -7.06 -5.64
C SER A 174 16.36 -6.50 -4.74
N ARG A 175 16.60 -6.44 -3.42
CA ARG A 175 15.65 -5.82 -2.50
C ARG A 175 15.46 -4.34 -2.79
N GLU A 176 16.54 -3.66 -3.16
CA GLU A 176 16.56 -2.25 -3.51
C GLU A 176 15.75 -2.00 -4.80
N GLN A 177 15.93 -2.85 -5.83
CA GLN A 177 15.15 -2.79 -7.07
C GLN A 177 13.66 -3.03 -6.81
N LEU A 178 13.31 -4.04 -6.00
CA LEU A 178 11.93 -4.31 -5.63
C LEU A 178 11.34 -3.15 -4.81
N LEU A 179 12.14 -2.56 -3.92
CA LEU A 179 11.75 -1.39 -3.16
C LEU A 179 11.39 -0.23 -4.09
N GLU A 180 12.25 0.08 -5.04
CA GLU A 180 12.04 1.14 -6.03
C GLU A 180 10.81 0.87 -6.90
N LEU A 181 10.65 -0.34 -7.42
CA LEU A 181 9.53 -0.72 -8.30
C LEU A 181 8.17 -0.68 -7.58
N VAL A 182 8.12 -1.05 -6.31
CA VAL A 182 6.86 -1.22 -5.56
C VAL A 182 6.58 -0.02 -4.66
N TRP A 183 7.59 0.52 -3.98
CA TRP A 183 7.48 1.65 -3.05
C TRP A 183 8.00 2.97 -3.62
N GLY A 184 8.81 2.95 -4.70
CA GLY A 184 9.42 4.14 -5.31
C GLY A 184 10.39 4.84 -4.35
N ASP A 185 10.60 6.15 -4.52
CA ASP A 185 11.47 6.98 -3.68
C ASP A 185 10.91 7.24 -2.26
N SER A 186 10.27 6.26 -1.63
CA SER A 186 9.71 6.44 -0.29
C SER A 186 10.82 6.55 0.74
N LEU A 187 10.98 7.74 1.31
CA LEU A 187 11.86 7.96 2.44
C LEU A 187 11.38 7.11 3.63
N GLY A 188 12.27 6.26 4.17
CA GLY A 188 12.00 5.48 5.38
C GLY A 188 11.48 4.05 5.18
N VAL A 189 11.30 3.59 3.94
CA VAL A 189 11.03 2.16 3.66
C VAL A 189 12.36 1.43 3.53
N SER A 190 12.60 0.41 4.36
CA SER A 190 13.85 -0.35 4.34
C SER A 190 13.77 -1.61 3.48
N PRO A 191 14.90 -2.12 2.95
CA PRO A 191 14.95 -3.36 2.20
C PRO A 191 14.43 -4.60 2.98
N GLU A 192 14.39 -4.54 4.31
CA GLU A 192 13.83 -5.59 5.17
C GLU A 192 12.32 -5.74 4.98
N GLN A 193 11.63 -4.66 4.64
CA GLN A 193 10.18 -4.70 4.36
C GLN A 193 9.88 -5.55 3.13
N VAL A 194 10.73 -5.52 2.11
CA VAL A 194 10.58 -6.39 0.93
C VAL A 194 10.54 -7.86 1.34
N LYS A 195 11.43 -8.28 2.27
CA LYS A 195 11.44 -9.66 2.79
C LYS A 195 10.11 -10.04 3.45
N LEU A 196 9.54 -9.11 4.21
CA LEU A 196 8.28 -9.31 4.91
C LEU A 196 7.11 -9.48 3.93
N TYR A 197 7.00 -8.55 2.96
CA TYR A 197 5.95 -8.61 1.93
C TYR A 197 6.06 -9.81 1.00
N VAL A 198 7.27 -10.23 0.63
CA VAL A 198 7.48 -11.48 -0.10
C VAL A 198 6.97 -12.67 0.73
N GLY A 199 7.19 -12.65 2.04
CA GLY A 199 6.66 -13.67 2.95
C GLY A 199 5.13 -13.70 2.99
N TYR A 200 4.48 -12.52 3.01
CA TYR A 200 3.02 -12.43 2.97
C TYR A 200 2.44 -12.88 1.64
N LEU A 201 3.00 -12.39 0.55
CA LEU A 201 2.59 -12.77 -0.80
C LEU A 201 2.66 -14.29 -1.01
N ARG A 202 3.76 -14.92 -0.63
CA ARG A 202 3.91 -16.39 -0.70
C ARG A 202 2.82 -17.13 0.07
N ARG A 203 2.51 -16.71 1.31
CA ARG A 203 1.47 -17.32 2.13
C ARG A 203 0.07 -17.15 1.54
N LYS A 204 -0.20 -16.05 0.88
CA LYS A 204 -1.49 -15.82 0.21
C LYS A 204 -1.61 -16.61 -1.08
N LEU A 205 -0.54 -16.70 -1.85
CA LEU A 205 -0.50 -17.52 -3.07
C LEU A 205 -0.66 -19.00 -2.73
N ASP A 206 0.12 -19.53 -1.81
CA ASP A 206 0.02 -20.91 -1.35
C ASP A 206 0.15 -21.00 0.19
N PRO A 207 -0.97 -21.06 0.92
CA PRO A 207 -0.95 -21.17 2.38
C PRO A 207 -0.37 -22.48 2.90
N ALA A 208 -0.49 -23.56 2.14
CA ALA A 208 -0.02 -24.89 2.55
C ALA A 208 1.49 -25.05 2.34
N THR A 209 1.99 -24.55 1.20
CA THR A 209 3.41 -24.67 0.81
C THR A 209 3.97 -23.34 0.29
N PRO A 210 4.12 -22.30 1.13
CA PRO A 210 4.56 -20.98 0.69
C PRO A 210 5.92 -20.95 -0.03
N GLN A 211 6.79 -21.92 0.26
CA GLN A 211 8.11 -22.09 -0.37
C GLN A 211 8.03 -22.67 -1.79
N SER A 212 6.92 -23.32 -2.14
CA SER A 212 6.70 -23.91 -3.47
C SER A 212 6.13 -22.91 -4.49
N THR A 213 5.87 -21.68 -4.07
CA THR A 213 5.42 -20.62 -4.99
C THR A 213 6.52 -20.28 -5.99
N PRO A 214 6.17 -19.74 -7.18
CA PRO A 214 7.14 -19.37 -8.21
C PRO A 214 8.08 -18.22 -7.82
N ILE A 215 7.88 -17.62 -6.65
CA ILE A 215 8.77 -16.57 -6.12
C ILE A 215 9.89 -17.24 -5.33
N GLU A 216 11.08 -17.30 -5.90
CA GLU A 216 12.27 -17.91 -5.31
C GLU A 216 13.14 -16.89 -4.58
N THR A 217 13.82 -17.31 -3.51
CA THR A 217 14.88 -16.50 -2.87
C THR A 217 16.23 -16.88 -3.49
N VAL A 218 16.91 -15.89 -4.07
CA VAL A 218 18.28 -16.04 -4.55
C VAL A 218 19.21 -15.49 -3.47
N ARG A 219 19.83 -16.39 -2.70
CA ARG A 219 20.64 -16.01 -1.53
C ARG A 219 21.74 -15.00 -1.91
N GLY A 220 21.82 -13.91 -1.16
CA GLY A 220 22.77 -12.82 -1.37
C GLY A 220 22.39 -11.81 -2.46
N PHE A 221 21.38 -12.10 -3.30
CA PHE A 221 21.03 -11.26 -4.46
C PHE A 221 19.62 -10.68 -4.41
N GLY A 222 18.63 -11.39 -3.87
CA GLY A 222 17.24 -10.92 -3.83
C GLY A 222 16.23 -12.03 -4.12
N TYR A 223 15.28 -11.73 -5.01
CA TYR A 223 14.18 -12.63 -5.34
C TYR A 223 13.99 -12.74 -6.85
N ARG A 224 13.42 -13.86 -7.28
CA ARG A 224 13.13 -14.13 -8.69
C ARG A 224 11.75 -14.77 -8.82
N TYR A 225 10.97 -14.30 -9.77
CA TYR A 225 9.78 -15.00 -10.21
C TYR A 225 10.17 -16.00 -11.29
N ARG A 226 10.11 -17.29 -10.97
CA ARG A 226 10.34 -18.35 -11.95
C ARG A 226 9.05 -18.60 -12.71
N ARG A 227 8.99 -18.11 -13.95
CA ARG A 227 7.82 -18.31 -14.77
C ARG A 227 7.57 -19.81 -14.98
N PRO A 228 6.41 -20.33 -14.55
CA PRO A 228 6.03 -21.70 -14.84
C PRO A 228 5.84 -21.89 -16.35
N SER A 229 6.34 -23.00 -16.88
CA SER A 229 6.21 -23.40 -18.29
C SER A 229 4.89 -24.09 -18.58
#